data_353b984b107f2e9d8abb910af2a66691
#
_entry.id   353b984b107f2e9d8abb910af2a66691
#
_cell.length_a   1.000
_cell.length_b   1.000
_cell.length_c   1.000
_cell.angle_alpha   90.00
_cell.angle_beta   90.00
_cell.angle_gamma   90.00
#
_symmetry.space_group_name_H-M   'P 1'
#
loop_
_entity.id
_entity.type
_entity.pdbx_description
1 polymer ?
#
loop_
_entity_poly.entity_id
_entity_poly.type
_entity_poly.pdbx_seq_one_letter_code
_entity_poly.pdbx_strand_id
1 'polypeptide(L)'
;MDALEASTRVYVPPAELFAFLQDASGWEAYSEHVDAVRRYGDGGPGTDYRITVSWWKLSYTLDQRVTATDPPRRIDWRAAGGATATGSWLVDPVDASDDAAELRLRIEVDPDSLRGGGVTRLLPFDELIARLKPVVAREAENVLEGLVADLEGEPRPVDIEVHQVPAFTRRPTSGR
;
A
#
# COMPACT_ATOMS: atom_id res chain seq x y z
N MET A 1 12.92 13.92 -1.12
CA MET A 1 12.15 12.77 -1.62
C MET A 1 10.72 12.90 -1.12
N ASP A 2 9.77 12.79 -2.00
CA ASP A 2 8.37 12.96 -1.62
C ASP A 2 7.71 11.60 -1.41
N ALA A 3 6.81 11.53 -0.45
CA ALA A 3 5.98 10.36 -0.23
C ALA A 3 4.62 10.56 -0.93
N LEU A 4 4.04 9.48 -1.41
CA LEU A 4 2.64 9.45 -1.81
C LEU A 4 1.80 8.98 -0.61
N GLU A 5 0.71 9.66 -0.38
CA GLU A 5 -0.26 9.29 0.65
C GLU A 5 -1.64 9.20 0.03
N ALA A 6 -2.33 8.10 0.28
CA ALA A 6 -3.70 7.90 -0.12
C ALA A 6 -4.53 7.58 1.12
N SER A 7 -5.72 8.15 1.23
CA SER A 7 -6.61 7.93 2.36
C SER A 7 -8.05 7.73 1.92
N THR A 8 -8.76 6.93 2.70
CA THR A 8 -10.20 6.71 2.55
C THR A 8 -10.82 6.30 3.88
N ARG A 9 -12.13 6.45 3.99
CA ARG A 9 -12.89 6.02 5.17
C ARG A 9 -13.52 4.67 4.92
N VAL A 10 -13.42 3.76 5.90
CA VAL A 10 -14.04 2.44 5.91
C VAL A 10 -14.92 2.31 7.14
N TYR A 11 -16.17 1.89 6.97
CA TYR A 11 -17.16 1.81 8.06
C TYR A 11 -17.15 0.44 8.72
N VAL A 12 -16.02 0.11 9.32
CA VAL A 12 -15.80 -1.04 10.20
C VAL A 12 -14.91 -0.64 11.36
N PRO A 13 -14.92 -1.39 12.46
CA PRO A 13 -14.02 -1.13 13.59
C PRO A 13 -12.55 -1.16 13.14
N PRO A 14 -11.68 -0.28 13.70
CA PRO A 14 -10.26 -0.26 13.35
C PRO A 14 -9.57 -1.63 13.49
N ALA A 15 -9.89 -2.40 14.49
CA ALA A 15 -9.32 -3.74 14.71
C ALA A 15 -9.66 -4.73 13.58
N GLU A 16 -10.86 -4.64 13.02
CA GLU A 16 -11.32 -5.48 11.92
C GLU A 16 -10.61 -5.10 10.61
N LEU A 17 -10.49 -3.81 10.33
CA LEU A 17 -9.72 -3.30 9.20
C LEU A 17 -8.25 -3.69 9.31
N PHE A 18 -7.65 -3.56 10.48
CA PHE A 18 -6.26 -3.95 10.72
C PHE A 18 -6.03 -5.45 10.45
N ALA A 19 -6.90 -6.30 10.97
CA ALA A 19 -6.83 -7.75 10.75
C ALA A 19 -6.90 -8.12 9.27
N PHE A 20 -7.74 -7.43 8.52
CA PHE A 20 -7.82 -7.59 7.07
C PHE A 20 -6.52 -7.19 6.35
N LEU A 21 -5.93 -6.06 6.72
CA LEU A 21 -4.66 -5.58 6.14
C LEU A 21 -3.47 -6.48 6.51
N GLN A 22 -3.52 -7.09 7.68
CA GLN A 22 -2.48 -8.00 8.15
C GLN A 22 -2.44 -9.32 7.37
N ASP A 23 -3.54 -9.72 6.76
CA ASP A 23 -3.61 -10.88 5.88
C ASP A 23 -3.83 -10.48 4.42
N ALA A 24 -2.73 -10.15 3.75
CA ALA A 24 -2.76 -9.76 2.34
C ALA A 24 -3.03 -10.93 1.37
N SER A 25 -3.10 -12.17 1.86
CA SER A 25 -3.27 -13.34 0.98
C SER A 25 -4.62 -13.36 0.22
N GLY A 26 -5.61 -12.61 0.68
CA GLY A 26 -6.91 -12.47 0.01
C GLY A 26 -6.97 -11.34 -1.03
N TRP A 27 -5.92 -10.56 -1.20
CA TRP A 27 -5.94 -9.38 -2.07
C TRP A 27 -6.08 -9.69 -3.56
N GLU A 28 -5.66 -10.87 -3.99
CA GLU A 28 -5.83 -11.32 -5.37
C GLU A 28 -7.30 -11.37 -5.83
N ALA A 29 -8.24 -11.51 -4.89
CA ALA A 29 -9.67 -11.51 -5.18
C ALA A 29 -10.22 -10.11 -5.52
N TYR A 30 -9.50 -9.04 -5.20
CA TYR A 30 -9.97 -7.66 -5.37
C TYR A 30 -9.40 -6.96 -6.61
N SER A 31 -8.39 -7.52 -7.24
CA SER A 31 -7.74 -6.93 -8.39
C SER A 31 -7.49 -7.94 -9.49
N GLU A 32 -7.90 -7.63 -10.71
CA GLU A 32 -7.56 -8.43 -11.91
C GLU A 32 -6.06 -8.34 -12.26
N HIS A 33 -5.35 -7.35 -11.72
CA HIS A 33 -3.93 -7.16 -11.97
C HIS A 33 -3.04 -7.89 -10.95
N VAL A 34 -3.61 -8.37 -9.85
CA VAL A 34 -2.92 -9.19 -8.87
C VAL A 34 -3.15 -10.66 -9.21
N ASP A 35 -2.16 -11.31 -9.78
CA ASP A 35 -2.27 -12.71 -10.21
C ASP A 35 -2.15 -13.68 -9.04
N ALA A 36 -1.28 -13.38 -8.09
CA ALA A 36 -1.05 -14.21 -6.92
C ALA A 36 -0.45 -13.41 -5.77
N VAL A 37 -0.84 -13.77 -4.56
CA VAL A 37 -0.21 -13.32 -3.31
C VAL A 37 0.18 -14.55 -2.50
N ARG A 38 1.45 -14.69 -2.19
CA ARG A 38 1.96 -15.77 -1.32
C ARG A 38 2.49 -15.18 -0.04
N ARG A 39 2.04 -15.73 1.08
CA ARG A 39 2.45 -15.32 2.42
C ARG A 39 3.42 -16.35 3.01
N TYR A 40 4.51 -15.85 3.58
CA TYR A 40 5.50 -16.62 4.32
C TYR A 40 5.66 -16.00 5.71
N GLY A 41 4.89 -16.48 6.66
CA GLY A 41 4.84 -15.99 8.03
C GLY A 41 3.42 -15.87 8.58
N ASP A 42 3.30 -15.27 9.75
CA ASP A 42 2.05 -15.14 10.52
C ASP A 42 1.31 -13.80 10.33
N GLY A 43 1.84 -12.92 9.52
CA GLY A 43 1.33 -11.55 9.31
C GLY A 43 2.01 -10.49 10.15
N GLY A 44 2.78 -10.86 11.15
CA GLY A 44 3.58 -9.94 11.97
C GLY A 44 4.93 -9.57 11.37
N PRO A 45 5.79 -8.86 12.12
CA PRO A 45 7.12 -8.49 11.66
C PRO A 45 7.93 -9.69 11.19
N GLY A 46 8.62 -9.56 10.05
CA GLY A 46 9.36 -10.64 9.41
C GLY A 46 8.55 -11.47 8.42
N THR A 47 7.24 -11.26 8.31
CA THR A 47 6.42 -11.90 7.29
C THR A 47 6.76 -11.36 5.91
N ASP A 48 6.99 -12.27 4.97
CA ASP A 48 7.21 -11.96 3.57
C ASP A 48 5.95 -12.25 2.75
N TYR A 49 5.62 -11.30 1.87
CA TYR A 49 4.60 -11.46 0.83
C TYR A 49 5.26 -11.40 -0.52
N ARG A 50 5.01 -12.39 -1.35
CA ARG A 50 5.36 -12.35 -2.76
C ARG A 50 4.11 -12.05 -3.57
N ILE A 51 4.09 -10.87 -4.19
CA ILE A 51 2.95 -10.35 -4.92
C ILE A 51 3.31 -10.32 -6.40
N THR A 52 2.58 -11.08 -7.20
CA THR A 52 2.74 -11.08 -8.64
C THR A 52 1.62 -10.24 -9.25
N VAL A 53 2.02 -9.22 -9.99
CA VAL A 53 1.11 -8.33 -10.70
C VAL A 53 1.35 -8.43 -12.20
N SER A 54 0.29 -8.36 -12.98
CA SER A 54 0.37 -8.30 -14.43
C SER A 54 -0.49 -7.17 -14.96
N TRP A 55 0.05 -6.47 -15.93
CA TRP A 55 -0.65 -5.42 -16.62
C TRP A 55 -0.26 -5.44 -18.09
N TRP A 56 -1.26 -5.65 -18.96
CA TRP A 56 -1.07 -5.81 -20.39
C TRP A 56 -0.14 -6.99 -20.68
N LYS A 57 1.03 -6.80 -21.29
CA LYS A 57 2.03 -7.83 -21.59
C LYS A 57 3.15 -7.94 -20.56
N LEU A 58 3.07 -7.15 -19.48
CA LEU A 58 4.08 -7.07 -18.43
C LEU A 58 3.63 -7.87 -17.21
N SER A 59 4.53 -8.67 -16.68
CA SER A 59 4.36 -9.34 -15.40
C SER A 59 5.51 -8.95 -14.48
N TYR A 60 5.20 -8.66 -13.23
CA TYR A 60 6.15 -8.18 -12.25
C TYR A 60 5.91 -8.85 -10.90
N THR A 61 6.99 -9.28 -10.25
CA THR A 61 6.93 -9.85 -8.91
C THR A 61 7.58 -8.91 -7.91
N LEU A 62 6.82 -8.56 -6.88
CA LEU A 62 7.23 -7.71 -5.78
C LEU A 62 7.37 -8.56 -4.53
N ASP A 63 8.50 -8.47 -3.85
CA ASP A 63 8.71 -9.04 -2.54
C ASP A 63 8.53 -7.95 -1.48
N GLN A 64 7.55 -8.13 -0.61
CA GLN A 64 7.22 -7.19 0.46
C GLN A 64 7.43 -7.85 1.80
N ARG A 65 8.18 -7.20 2.68
CA ARG A 65 8.40 -7.66 4.05
C ARG A 65 7.76 -6.70 5.05
N VAL A 66 7.00 -7.26 5.97
CA VAL A 66 6.53 -6.52 7.15
C VAL A 66 7.71 -6.26 8.07
N THR A 67 7.99 -5.01 8.37
CA THR A 67 9.13 -4.60 9.20
C THR A 67 8.75 -4.30 10.64
N ALA A 68 7.54 -3.78 10.85
CA ALA A 68 7.01 -3.50 12.18
C ALA A 68 5.47 -3.50 12.17
N THR A 69 4.88 -3.80 13.30
CA THR A 69 3.44 -3.67 13.51
C THR A 69 3.14 -3.02 14.85
N ASP A 70 2.11 -2.20 14.88
CA ASP A 70 1.52 -1.62 16.10
C ASP A 70 0.01 -1.78 16.02
N PRO A 71 -0.51 -2.96 16.41
CA PRO A 71 -1.94 -3.26 16.32
C PRO A 71 -2.78 -2.37 17.24
N PRO A 72 -3.95 -1.91 16.83
CA PRO A 72 -4.58 -2.05 15.51
C PRO A 72 -4.36 -0.83 14.61
N ARG A 73 -3.22 -0.14 14.71
CA ARG A 73 -3.01 1.20 14.13
C ARG A 73 -2.05 1.26 12.96
N ARG A 74 -1.05 0.38 12.91
CA ARG A 74 0.04 0.56 11.95
C ARG A 74 0.69 -0.76 11.54
N ILE A 75 0.98 -0.86 10.24
CA ILE A 75 1.81 -1.91 9.65
C ILE A 75 2.85 -1.22 8.77
N ASP A 76 4.13 -1.37 9.10
CA ASP A 76 5.22 -0.89 8.27
C ASP A 76 5.77 -2.03 7.42
N TRP A 77 6.10 -1.71 6.18
CA TRP A 77 6.63 -2.68 5.24
C TRP A 77 7.71 -2.08 4.34
N ARG A 78 8.48 -2.98 3.77
CA ARG A 78 9.50 -2.69 2.76
C ARG A 78 9.28 -3.61 1.57
N ALA A 79 9.40 -3.08 0.38
CA ALA A 79 9.31 -3.84 -0.85
C ALA A 79 10.62 -3.74 -1.64
N ALA A 80 10.95 -4.83 -2.31
CA ALA A 80 12.10 -4.96 -3.19
C ALA A 80 11.72 -5.82 -4.40
N GLY A 81 12.42 -5.66 -5.50
CA GLY A 81 12.17 -6.41 -6.72
C GLY A 81 12.04 -5.47 -7.92
N GLY A 82 13.11 -4.81 -8.32
CA GLY A 82 13.15 -3.83 -9.41
C GLY A 82 12.98 -2.40 -8.98
N ALA A 83 12.19 -2.13 -7.95
CA ALA A 83 12.13 -0.87 -7.24
C ALA A 83 12.20 -1.13 -5.73
N THR A 84 12.87 -0.26 -5.00
CA THR A 84 12.89 -0.28 -3.54
C THR A 84 11.90 0.75 -3.02
N ALA A 85 10.98 0.31 -2.19
CA ALA A 85 9.99 1.17 -1.58
C ALA A 85 9.81 0.80 -0.11
N THR A 86 9.43 1.78 0.68
CA THR A 86 8.95 1.60 2.05
C THR A 86 7.56 2.17 2.16
N GLY A 87 6.75 1.60 3.02
CA GLY A 87 5.40 2.10 3.22
C GLY A 87 4.84 1.75 4.58
N SER A 88 3.72 2.38 4.86
CA SER A 88 2.96 2.17 6.07
C SER A 88 1.48 2.14 5.77
N TRP A 89 0.79 1.17 6.31
CA TRP A 89 -0.64 1.18 6.49
C TRP A 89 -0.96 1.80 7.84
N LEU A 90 -1.80 2.81 7.85
CA LEU A 90 -2.25 3.50 9.06
C LEU A 90 -3.75 3.37 9.17
N VAL A 91 -4.20 2.96 10.34
CA VAL A 91 -5.62 2.78 10.66
C VAL A 91 -5.93 3.68 11.85
N ASP A 92 -6.68 4.73 11.62
CA ASP A 92 -7.07 5.69 12.65
C ASP A 92 -8.57 5.58 12.93
N PRO A 93 -9.01 5.61 14.20
CA PRO A 93 -10.41 5.67 14.51
C PRO A 93 -11.01 7.01 14.01
N VAL A 94 -12.25 6.97 13.55
CA VAL A 94 -13.00 8.16 13.16
C VAL A 94 -13.89 8.58 14.32
N ASP A 95 -13.65 9.77 14.87
CA ASP A 95 -14.37 10.30 16.03
C ASP A 95 -14.33 9.37 17.27
N ALA A 96 -15.30 9.49 18.18
CA ALA A 96 -15.45 8.63 19.34
C ALA A 96 -16.17 7.31 19.02
N SER A 97 -16.49 7.05 17.74
CA SER A 97 -17.17 5.83 17.29
C SER A 97 -16.17 4.76 16.93
N ASP A 98 -16.39 3.53 17.43
CA ASP A 98 -15.59 2.36 17.05
C ASP A 98 -16.05 1.73 15.70
N ASP A 99 -17.04 2.33 15.03
CA ASP A 99 -17.72 1.76 13.86
C ASP A 99 -17.12 2.21 12.52
N ALA A 100 -16.15 3.10 12.56
CA ALA A 100 -15.48 3.61 11.37
C ALA A 100 -13.98 3.84 11.60
N ALA A 101 -13.21 3.67 10.53
CA ALA A 101 -11.78 3.92 10.53
C ALA A 101 -11.38 4.72 9.29
N GLU A 102 -10.36 5.55 9.43
CA GLU A 102 -9.65 6.12 8.30
C GLU A 102 -8.46 5.22 7.97
N LEU A 103 -8.44 4.74 6.74
CA LEU A 103 -7.32 3.99 6.19
C LEU A 103 -6.42 4.95 5.42
N ARG A 104 -5.15 4.99 5.78
CA ARG A 104 -4.10 5.68 5.03
C ARG A 104 -3.01 4.73 4.58
N LEU A 105 -2.61 4.87 3.34
CA LEU A 105 -1.43 4.23 2.78
C LEU A 105 -0.40 5.31 2.47
N ARG A 106 0.78 5.20 3.02
CA ARG A 106 1.92 6.05 2.72
C ARG A 106 3.01 5.22 2.04
N ILE A 107 3.52 5.69 0.92
CA ILE A 107 4.57 5.01 0.15
C ILE A 107 5.68 6.00 -0.17
N GLU A 108 6.91 5.59 0.10
CA GLU A 108 8.14 6.26 -0.32
C GLU A 108 8.92 5.34 -1.25
N VAL A 109 9.19 5.81 -2.45
CA VAL A 109 9.98 5.05 -3.45
C VAL A 109 11.37 5.64 -3.53
N ASP A 110 12.38 4.77 -3.51
CA ASP A 110 13.76 5.19 -3.78
C ASP A 110 13.94 5.42 -5.29
N PRO A 111 14.12 6.69 -5.73
CA PRO A 111 14.27 7.00 -7.15
C PRO A 111 15.53 6.40 -7.75
N ASP A 112 16.59 6.17 -6.98
CA ASP A 112 17.83 5.57 -7.47
C ASP A 112 17.64 4.08 -7.78
N SER A 113 16.76 3.40 -7.07
CA SER A 113 16.42 2.01 -7.34
C SER A 113 15.71 1.81 -8.69
N LEU A 114 15.02 2.82 -9.18
CA LEU A 114 14.32 2.79 -10.46
C LEU A 114 15.24 2.99 -11.66
N ARG A 115 16.40 3.61 -11.47
CA ARG A 115 17.35 3.91 -12.55
C ARG A 115 17.99 2.67 -13.18
N GLY A 116 17.99 1.54 -12.47
CA GLY A 116 18.51 0.26 -12.96
C GLY A 116 17.50 -0.60 -13.72
N GLY A 117 16.22 -0.26 -13.70
CA GLY A 117 15.15 -1.01 -14.36
C GLY A 117 14.95 -0.60 -15.83
N GLY A 118 14.58 -1.58 -16.68
CA GLY A 118 14.45 -1.36 -18.12
C GLY A 118 13.42 -0.30 -18.55
N VAL A 119 12.48 0.06 -17.66
CA VAL A 119 11.42 1.03 -17.96
C VAL A 119 11.90 2.48 -17.80
N THR A 120 12.82 2.72 -16.85
CA THR A 120 13.31 4.08 -16.55
C THR A 120 14.39 4.59 -17.48
N ARG A 121 14.91 3.73 -18.36
CA ARG A 121 15.81 4.14 -19.42
C ARG A 121 15.16 5.03 -20.49
N LEU A 122 13.84 5.00 -20.57
CA LEU A 122 13.08 5.64 -21.65
C LEU A 122 12.34 6.90 -21.22
N LEU A 123 12.10 7.11 -19.92
CA LEU A 123 11.32 8.23 -19.40
C LEU A 123 11.96 8.83 -18.14
N PRO A 124 11.93 10.17 -17.98
CA PRO A 124 12.25 10.82 -16.73
C PRO A 124 11.33 10.31 -15.60
N PHE A 125 11.86 10.24 -14.37
CA PHE A 125 11.12 9.73 -13.20
C PHE A 125 9.78 10.44 -12.98
N ASP A 126 9.77 11.77 -13.06
CA ASP A 126 8.55 12.57 -12.86
C ASP A 126 7.47 12.26 -13.91
N GLU A 127 7.88 12.00 -15.14
CA GLU A 127 6.96 11.63 -16.21
C GLU A 127 6.41 10.21 -16.01
N LEU A 128 7.24 9.28 -15.54
CA LEU A 128 6.79 7.93 -15.18
C LEU A 128 5.74 7.97 -14.06
N ILE A 129 6.01 8.70 -12.99
CA ILE A 129 5.06 8.87 -11.87
C ILE A 129 3.77 9.53 -12.34
N ALA A 130 3.85 10.56 -13.17
CA ALA A 130 2.67 11.24 -13.72
C ALA A 130 1.78 10.29 -14.55
N ARG A 131 2.37 9.34 -15.26
CA ARG A 131 1.62 8.33 -16.03
C ARG A 131 1.06 7.20 -15.19
N LEU A 132 1.77 6.80 -14.15
CA LEU A 132 1.34 5.71 -13.26
C LEU A 132 0.29 6.15 -12.26
N LYS A 133 0.34 7.40 -11.80
CA LYS A 133 -0.57 7.92 -10.78
C LYS A 133 -2.05 7.66 -11.07
N PRO A 134 -2.62 7.96 -12.26
CA PRO A 134 -4.03 7.69 -12.54
C PRO A 134 -4.36 6.19 -12.60
N VAL A 135 -3.42 5.36 -13.05
CA VAL A 135 -3.60 3.90 -13.12
C VAL A 135 -3.62 3.31 -11.70
N VAL A 136 -2.67 3.71 -10.88
CA VAL A 136 -2.58 3.28 -9.48
C VAL A 136 -3.81 3.75 -8.68
N ALA A 137 -4.25 4.99 -8.90
CA ALA A 137 -5.44 5.52 -8.24
C ALA A 137 -6.71 4.74 -8.60
N ARG A 138 -6.91 4.44 -9.88
CA ARG A 138 -8.06 3.65 -10.34
C ARG A 138 -8.03 2.23 -9.77
N GLU A 139 -6.87 1.60 -9.78
CA GLU A 139 -6.72 0.25 -9.24
C GLU A 139 -6.95 0.22 -7.73
N ALA A 140 -6.46 1.22 -7.01
CA ALA A 140 -6.72 1.38 -5.59
C ALA A 140 -8.22 1.56 -5.30
N GLU A 141 -8.94 2.33 -6.11
CA GLU A 141 -10.40 2.44 -6.01
C GLU A 141 -11.09 1.09 -6.17
N ASN A 142 -10.74 0.34 -7.20
CA ASN A 142 -11.32 -0.99 -7.45
C ASN A 142 -11.07 -1.96 -6.29
N VAL A 143 -9.85 -2.01 -5.79
CA VAL A 143 -9.47 -2.85 -4.65
C VAL A 143 -10.24 -2.44 -3.39
N LEU A 144 -10.33 -1.15 -3.12
CA LEU A 144 -11.06 -0.63 -1.95
C LEU A 144 -12.57 -0.81 -2.05
N GLU A 145 -13.16 -0.70 -3.24
CA GLU A 145 -14.58 -1.02 -3.44
C GLU A 145 -14.88 -2.48 -3.13
N GLY A 146 -14.03 -3.41 -3.57
CA GLY A 146 -14.14 -4.82 -3.24
C GLY A 146 -13.96 -5.09 -1.75
N LEU A 147 -12.97 -4.48 -1.13
CA LEU A 147 -12.71 -4.56 0.30
C LEU A 147 -13.90 -4.04 1.12
N VAL A 148 -14.44 -2.89 0.76
CA VAL A 148 -15.59 -2.28 1.42
C VAL A 148 -16.83 -3.17 1.29
N ALA A 149 -17.08 -3.74 0.11
CA ALA A 149 -18.18 -4.66 -0.09
C ALA A 149 -18.11 -5.88 0.83
N ASP A 150 -16.91 -6.44 1.02
CA ASP A 150 -16.71 -7.60 1.88
C ASP A 150 -16.75 -7.23 3.37
N LEU A 151 -16.12 -6.14 3.78
CA LEU A 151 -16.05 -5.75 5.19
C LEU A 151 -17.34 -5.11 5.71
N GLU A 152 -17.96 -4.23 4.92
CA GLU A 152 -19.20 -3.54 5.31
C GLU A 152 -20.44 -4.35 4.95
N GLY A 153 -20.32 -5.36 4.09
CA GLY A 153 -21.43 -6.21 3.63
C GLY A 153 -22.25 -5.64 2.47
N GLU A 154 -21.95 -4.42 2.03
CA GLU A 154 -22.65 -3.77 0.91
C GLU A 154 -21.65 -3.01 0.02
N PRO A 155 -21.75 -3.11 -1.32
CA PRO A 155 -20.93 -2.33 -2.21
C PRO A 155 -21.36 -0.86 -2.19
N ARG A 156 -20.37 0.04 -2.23
CA ARG A 156 -20.57 1.47 -2.39
C ARG A 156 -19.38 2.11 -3.10
N PRO A 157 -19.55 3.28 -3.73
CA PRO A 157 -18.42 4.05 -4.24
C PRO A 157 -17.46 4.42 -3.11
N VAL A 158 -16.17 4.38 -3.39
CA VAL A 158 -15.10 4.75 -2.45
C VAL A 158 -14.40 5.97 -2.99
N ASP A 159 -14.34 7.03 -2.19
CA ASP A 159 -13.56 8.21 -2.49
C ASP A 159 -12.16 8.06 -1.91
N ILE A 160 -11.16 8.20 -2.76
CA ILE A 160 -9.75 8.16 -2.36
C ILE A 160 -9.15 9.55 -2.55
N GLU A 161 -8.59 10.09 -1.47
CA GLU A 161 -7.78 11.29 -1.53
C GLU A 161 -6.30 10.89 -1.71
N VAL A 162 -5.68 11.35 -2.78
CA VAL A 162 -4.27 11.10 -3.06
C VAL A 162 -3.53 12.43 -3.07
N HIS A 163 -2.54 12.56 -2.18
CA HIS A 163 -1.69 13.73 -2.10
C HIS A 163 -0.22 13.38 -1.95
N GLN A 164 0.60 14.28 -2.42
CA GLN A 164 2.04 14.20 -2.25
C GLN A 164 2.39 14.92 -0.95
N VAL A 165 3.10 14.24 -0.06
CA VAL A 165 3.56 14.80 1.22
C VAL A 165 5.09 14.76 1.26
N PRO A 166 5.74 15.71 1.95
CA PRO A 166 7.17 15.65 2.16
C PRO A 166 7.57 14.36 2.88
N ALA A 167 8.64 13.71 2.43
CA ALA A 167 9.19 12.59 3.15
C ALA A 167 9.67 13.04 4.53
N PHE A 168 9.40 12.26 5.58
CA PHE A 168 9.99 12.52 6.88
C PHE A 168 11.50 12.31 6.80
N THR A 169 12.25 13.37 6.84
CA THR A 169 13.65 13.28 7.17
C THR A 169 13.75 12.74 8.60
N ARG A 170 14.20 11.50 8.76
CA ARG A 170 14.63 11.03 10.07
C ARG A 170 15.68 12.02 10.56
N ARG A 171 15.38 12.77 11.62
CA ARG A 171 16.41 13.52 12.32
C ARG A 171 17.50 12.51 12.70
N PRO A 172 18.76 12.74 12.34
CA PRO A 172 19.83 11.94 12.88
C PRO A 172 19.76 12.11 14.40
N THR A 173 19.57 11.01 15.12
CA THR A 173 19.75 10.98 16.56
C THR A 173 21.20 11.34 16.80
N SER A 174 21.45 12.56 17.23
CA SER A 174 22.73 12.98 17.75
C SER A 174 23.01 12.11 18.97
N GLY A 175 23.74 11.02 18.76
CA GLY A 175 24.35 10.29 19.84
C GLY A 175 25.36 11.21 20.53
N ARG A 176 25.18 11.45 21.80
CA ARG A 176 26.25 11.83 22.73
C ARG A 176 26.79 10.56 23.35
#